data_42034aafe65e5a973e22cf2b015a02e3
#
_entry.id   42034aafe65e5a973e22cf2b015a02e3
#
_cell.length_a   1.000
_cell.length_b   1.000
_cell.length_c   1.000
_cell.angle_alpha   90.00
_cell.angle_beta   90.00
_cell.angle_gamma   90.00
#
_symmetry.space_group_name_H-M   'P 1'
#
loop_
_entity.id
_entity.type
_entity.pdbx_description
1 polymer ?
#
loop_
_entity_poly.entity_id
_entity_poly.type
_entity_poly.pdbx_seq_one_letter_code
_entity_poly.pdbx_strand_id
1 'polypeptide(L)'
;MAIRLTTYEHAKDIPELPGTNVFHSTDLFRVLEQTPGYRPVLLVAFEGDKPIGKLLCITRRNFRLLGFTEKTYVYGVGEYFNTERKREEIFNELLTYFTTLYKEGSFLLEFRNLEEPLFGYRYFRQNGYFPVRWLRVRNSIHHEQLDKWMSASRKRQIARGLKNGASIEIASSLEDIRAFFMMLKKYYSPKVHRYLPDFHLFAFFSEESFPAGMGKIFIVRYKEKIIGGSVCLFSDDTAYLMFSAGMRKSYPLLYPGVLAVWEAMTYAREHGYSHFEFIEAGLPFKKFSYRDFILRFGGKQLSTRRWFKVRWNWLNRLLIRIYV
;
A
#
# COMPACT_ATOMS: atom_id res chain seq x y z
N MET A 1 5.81 -32.39 -9.49
CA MET A 1 4.33 -32.29 -9.70
C MET A 1 4.01 -31.01 -10.46
N ALA A 2 2.90 -30.96 -11.22
CA ALA A 2 2.46 -29.73 -11.87
C ALA A 2 1.85 -28.77 -10.85
N ILE A 3 2.02 -27.45 -11.08
CA ILE A 3 1.38 -26.42 -10.27
C ILE A 3 -0.08 -26.31 -10.71
N ARG A 4 -1.01 -26.42 -9.75
CA ARG A 4 -2.44 -26.16 -9.96
C ARG A 4 -2.74 -24.74 -9.47
N LEU A 5 -3.39 -23.93 -10.31
CA LEU A 5 -3.82 -22.58 -9.97
C LEU A 5 -5.33 -22.55 -9.67
N THR A 6 -5.71 -21.92 -8.60
CA THR A 6 -7.10 -21.76 -8.17
C THR A 6 -7.39 -20.27 -7.94
N THR A 7 -8.61 -19.88 -8.31
CA THR A 7 -9.11 -18.50 -8.18
C THR A 7 -10.21 -18.47 -7.13
N TYR A 8 -10.12 -17.53 -6.20
CA TYR A 8 -11.16 -17.26 -5.21
C TYR A 8 -11.69 -15.85 -5.41
N GLU A 9 -13.00 -15.72 -5.59
CA GLU A 9 -13.69 -14.45 -5.82
C GLU A 9 -14.50 -13.98 -4.61
N HIS A 10 -14.70 -14.86 -3.62
CA HIS A 10 -15.40 -14.57 -2.37
C HIS A 10 -14.59 -15.02 -1.16
N ALA A 11 -14.55 -14.18 -0.12
CA ALA A 11 -13.80 -14.44 1.10
C ALA A 11 -14.22 -15.74 1.81
N LYS A 12 -15.50 -16.08 1.75
CA LYS A 12 -16.07 -17.31 2.35
C LYS A 12 -15.56 -18.60 1.72
N ASP A 13 -15.08 -18.54 0.47
CA ASP A 13 -14.63 -19.71 -0.28
C ASP A 13 -13.10 -19.91 -0.13
N ILE A 14 -12.40 -18.96 0.47
CA ILE A 14 -10.95 -19.04 0.68
C ILE A 14 -10.67 -19.99 1.86
N PRO A 15 -9.91 -21.07 1.64
CA PRO A 15 -9.49 -21.94 2.73
C PRO A 15 -8.53 -21.22 3.67
N GLU A 16 -8.23 -21.82 4.81
CA GLU A 16 -7.16 -21.34 5.65
C GLU A 16 -5.82 -21.44 4.90
N LEU A 17 -5.17 -20.28 4.72
CA LEU A 17 -3.92 -20.17 3.98
C LEU A 17 -2.82 -19.62 4.89
N PRO A 18 -1.59 -20.17 4.80
CA PRO A 18 -0.47 -19.65 5.55
C PRO A 18 -0.08 -18.24 5.08
N GLY A 19 0.80 -17.60 5.87
CA GLY A 19 1.45 -16.34 5.54
C GLY A 19 0.98 -15.17 6.37
N THR A 20 1.83 -14.15 6.41
CA THR A 20 1.70 -12.95 7.25
C THR A 20 1.67 -11.66 6.45
N ASN A 21 1.82 -11.76 5.09
CA ASN A 21 1.84 -10.59 4.24
C ASN A 21 0.44 -9.98 4.12
N VAL A 22 0.26 -8.81 4.74
CA VAL A 22 -1.02 -8.10 4.76
C VAL A 22 -1.59 -7.85 3.37
N PHE A 23 -0.73 -7.58 2.37
CA PHE A 23 -1.16 -7.28 1.00
C PHE A 23 -1.73 -8.50 0.26
N HIS A 24 -1.52 -9.71 0.79
CA HIS A 24 -2.03 -10.95 0.23
C HIS A 24 -2.87 -11.75 1.23
N SER A 25 -3.32 -11.10 2.33
CA SER A 25 -4.12 -11.73 3.37
C SER A 25 -5.58 -11.88 2.98
N THR A 26 -6.24 -12.88 3.56
CA THR A 26 -7.69 -13.07 3.47
C THR A 26 -8.45 -11.92 4.14
N ASP A 27 -7.86 -11.31 5.17
CA ASP A 27 -8.48 -10.17 5.86
C ASP A 27 -8.53 -8.93 4.96
N LEU A 28 -7.42 -8.61 4.26
CA LEU A 28 -7.46 -7.52 3.28
C LEU A 28 -8.42 -7.84 2.13
N PHE A 29 -8.48 -9.10 1.69
CA PHE A 29 -9.47 -9.53 0.70
C PHE A 29 -10.89 -9.20 1.17
N ARG A 30 -11.26 -9.61 2.40
CA ARG A 30 -12.59 -9.38 3.00
C ARG A 30 -12.94 -7.89 3.07
N VAL A 31 -12.00 -7.06 3.53
CA VAL A 31 -12.17 -5.60 3.57
C VAL A 31 -12.42 -5.03 2.17
N LEU A 32 -11.66 -5.47 1.18
CA LEU A 32 -11.81 -4.99 -0.21
C LEU A 32 -13.10 -5.49 -0.86
N GLU A 33 -13.53 -6.74 -0.61
CA GLU A 33 -14.78 -7.30 -1.13
C GLU A 33 -15.99 -6.48 -0.68
N GLN A 34 -15.98 -6.00 0.55
CA GLN A 34 -17.06 -5.17 1.11
C GLN A 34 -16.92 -3.68 0.79
N THR A 35 -15.81 -3.25 0.20
CA THR A 35 -15.58 -1.84 -0.15
C THR A 35 -16.12 -1.50 -1.53
N PRO A 36 -17.07 -0.54 -1.67
CA PRO A 36 -17.61 -0.16 -2.97
C PRO A 36 -16.54 0.24 -3.99
N GLY A 37 -16.68 -0.28 -5.20
CA GLY A 37 -15.77 0.00 -6.31
C GLY A 37 -14.51 -0.86 -6.35
N TYR A 38 -14.36 -1.81 -5.43
CA TYR A 38 -13.29 -2.81 -5.43
C TYR A 38 -13.83 -4.20 -5.76
N ARG A 39 -13.04 -4.99 -6.46
CA ARG A 39 -13.26 -6.42 -6.71
C ARG A 39 -11.93 -7.12 -6.50
N PRO A 40 -11.71 -7.69 -5.30
CA PRO A 40 -10.54 -8.52 -5.04
C PRO A 40 -10.71 -9.90 -5.67
N VAL A 41 -9.61 -10.51 -6.06
CA VAL A 41 -9.51 -11.91 -6.47
C VAL A 41 -8.21 -12.47 -5.92
N LEU A 42 -8.28 -13.58 -5.22
CA LEU A 42 -7.09 -14.26 -4.71
C LEU A 42 -6.73 -15.43 -5.62
N LEU A 43 -5.55 -15.37 -6.22
CA LEU A 43 -4.95 -16.48 -6.95
C LEU A 43 -4.08 -17.28 -5.99
N VAL A 44 -4.26 -18.60 -5.97
CA VAL A 44 -3.45 -19.50 -5.14
C VAL A 44 -2.84 -20.59 -6.00
N ALA A 45 -1.54 -20.79 -5.85
CA ALA A 45 -0.78 -21.86 -6.46
C ALA A 45 -0.66 -23.03 -5.49
N PHE A 46 -0.99 -24.24 -5.94
CA PHE A 46 -0.91 -25.48 -5.19
C PHE A 46 0.06 -26.46 -5.84
N GLU A 47 0.77 -27.20 -5.01
CA GLU A 47 1.50 -28.40 -5.39
C GLU A 47 0.84 -29.62 -4.69
N GLY A 48 0.09 -30.42 -5.45
CA GLY A 48 -0.92 -31.30 -4.85
C GLY A 48 -1.99 -30.49 -4.12
N ASP A 49 -2.19 -30.76 -2.84
CA ASP A 49 -3.14 -30.02 -1.98
C ASP A 49 -2.45 -28.95 -1.11
N LYS A 50 -1.11 -28.84 -1.20
CA LYS A 50 -0.35 -27.88 -0.42
C LYS A 50 -0.29 -26.54 -1.13
N PRO A 51 -0.73 -25.41 -0.51
CA PRO A 51 -0.54 -24.09 -1.07
C PRO A 51 0.96 -23.74 -1.04
N ILE A 52 1.49 -23.26 -2.16
CA ILE A 52 2.89 -22.86 -2.33
C ILE A 52 3.08 -21.36 -2.62
N GLY A 53 2.02 -20.65 -2.93
CA GLY A 53 2.02 -19.22 -3.13
C GLY A 53 0.65 -18.63 -3.36
N LYS A 54 0.48 -17.37 -3.04
CA LYS A 54 -0.77 -16.61 -3.25
C LYS A 54 -0.50 -15.20 -3.77
N LEU A 55 -1.47 -14.66 -4.51
CA LEU A 55 -1.42 -13.33 -5.12
C LEU A 55 -2.79 -12.66 -5.05
N LEU A 56 -2.93 -11.61 -4.26
CA LEU A 56 -4.16 -10.82 -4.20
C LEU A 56 -4.18 -9.77 -5.31
N CYS A 57 -5.13 -9.93 -6.21
CA CYS A 57 -5.40 -9.06 -7.35
C CYS A 57 -6.54 -8.12 -7.00
N ILE A 58 -6.35 -6.82 -7.20
CA ILE A 58 -7.32 -5.80 -6.82
C ILE A 58 -7.79 -5.07 -8.06
N THR A 59 -9.02 -5.31 -8.48
CA THR A 59 -9.64 -4.55 -9.58
C THR A 59 -10.41 -3.36 -9.00
N ARG A 60 -10.13 -2.17 -9.54
CA ARG A 60 -10.81 -0.95 -9.17
C ARG A 60 -11.45 -0.29 -10.39
N ARG A 61 -12.73 0.01 -10.27
CA ARG A 61 -13.49 0.77 -11.28
C ARG A 61 -13.42 2.26 -10.95
N ASN A 62 -12.79 3.06 -11.81
CA ASN A 62 -12.64 4.50 -11.59
C ASN A 62 -13.85 5.33 -11.99
N PHE A 63 -14.66 4.88 -12.97
CA PHE A 63 -15.86 5.57 -13.44
C PHE A 63 -16.98 4.57 -13.71
N ARG A 64 -18.17 4.84 -13.16
CA ARG A 64 -19.36 3.98 -13.34
C ARG A 64 -19.85 3.86 -14.79
N LEU A 65 -19.54 4.84 -15.64
CA LEU A 65 -20.11 4.96 -16.99
C LEU A 65 -19.27 4.37 -18.13
N LEU A 66 -17.98 4.08 -17.89
CA LEU A 66 -17.07 3.62 -18.96
C LEU A 66 -16.38 2.33 -18.54
N GLY A 67 -16.89 1.19 -19.02
CA GLY A 67 -16.37 -0.15 -18.69
C GLY A 67 -14.89 -0.40 -19.02
N PHE A 68 -14.27 0.46 -19.85
CA PHE A 68 -12.85 0.38 -20.22
C PHE A 68 -11.91 1.16 -19.28
N THR A 69 -12.38 1.64 -18.12
CA THR A 69 -11.56 2.37 -17.15
C THR A 69 -11.13 1.52 -15.97
N GLU A 70 -11.38 0.21 -16.01
CA GLU A 70 -10.97 -0.69 -14.94
C GLU A 70 -9.46 -0.86 -14.91
N LYS A 71 -8.92 -0.81 -13.72
CA LYS A 71 -7.52 -1.05 -13.43
C LYS A 71 -7.40 -2.20 -12.45
N THR A 72 -6.60 -3.19 -12.80
CA THR A 72 -6.24 -4.27 -11.87
C THR A 72 -4.79 -4.12 -11.43
N TYR A 73 -4.56 -4.17 -10.13
CA TYR A 73 -3.22 -4.01 -9.58
C TYR A 73 -2.96 -4.98 -8.43
N VAL A 74 -1.67 -5.18 -8.18
CA VAL A 74 -1.12 -6.02 -7.12
C VAL A 74 -0.12 -5.20 -6.31
N TYR A 75 -0.16 -5.30 -4.99
CA TYR A 75 0.90 -4.83 -4.12
C TYR A 75 1.93 -5.95 -3.93
N GLY A 76 3.21 -5.65 -4.16
CA GLY A 76 4.24 -6.68 -4.14
C GLY A 76 4.22 -7.58 -5.38
N VAL A 77 4.65 -8.80 -5.18
CA VAL A 77 4.76 -9.84 -6.22
C VAL A 77 4.20 -11.20 -5.74
N GLY A 78 3.44 -11.22 -4.68
CA GLY A 78 2.86 -12.42 -4.06
C GLY A 78 3.54 -12.80 -2.76
N GLU A 79 3.01 -13.81 -2.11
CA GLU A 79 3.55 -14.45 -0.91
C GLU A 79 3.76 -15.93 -1.21
N TYR A 80 4.90 -16.49 -0.77
CA TYR A 80 5.33 -17.84 -1.13
C TYR A 80 5.63 -18.64 0.14
N PHE A 81 5.25 -19.92 0.11
CA PHE A 81 5.34 -20.80 1.26
C PHE A 81 6.41 -21.87 1.05
N ASN A 82 6.72 -22.62 2.10
CA ASN A 82 7.74 -23.63 2.09
C ASN A 82 7.55 -24.65 0.95
N THR A 83 8.44 -24.58 -0.03
CA THR A 83 8.52 -25.46 -1.20
C THR A 83 9.98 -25.54 -1.66
N GLU A 84 10.35 -26.61 -2.32
CA GLU A 84 11.66 -26.76 -2.97
C GLU A 84 11.75 -25.94 -4.27
N ARG A 85 10.59 -25.44 -4.79
CA ARG A 85 10.56 -24.61 -5.99
C ARG A 85 11.10 -23.21 -5.73
N LYS A 86 11.72 -22.65 -6.74
CA LYS A 86 12.14 -21.24 -6.71
C LYS A 86 10.92 -20.32 -6.70
N ARG A 87 10.92 -19.32 -5.84
CA ARG A 87 9.86 -18.30 -5.74
C ARG A 87 9.50 -17.70 -7.10
N GLU A 88 10.50 -17.43 -7.93
CA GLU A 88 10.29 -16.84 -9.26
C GLU A 88 9.58 -17.76 -10.24
N GLU A 89 9.72 -19.09 -10.12
CA GLU A 89 8.99 -20.06 -10.94
C GLU A 89 7.49 -20.05 -10.59
N ILE A 90 7.17 -20.05 -9.29
CA ILE A 90 5.78 -19.94 -8.82
C ILE A 90 5.20 -18.58 -9.25
N PHE A 91 5.99 -17.51 -9.13
CA PHE A 91 5.59 -16.19 -9.59
C PHE A 91 5.26 -16.17 -11.08
N ASN A 92 6.07 -16.83 -11.91
CA ASN A 92 5.81 -16.89 -13.35
C ASN A 92 4.44 -17.51 -13.67
N GLU A 93 4.09 -18.60 -13.00
CA GLU A 93 2.79 -19.25 -13.18
C GLU A 93 1.65 -18.32 -12.77
N LEU A 94 1.74 -17.71 -11.58
CA LEU A 94 0.77 -16.74 -11.09
C LEU A 94 0.65 -15.51 -12.00
N LEU A 95 1.77 -14.95 -12.47
CA LEU A 95 1.81 -13.80 -13.36
C LEU A 95 1.17 -14.10 -14.73
N THR A 96 1.49 -15.26 -15.29
CA THR A 96 0.95 -15.71 -16.59
C THR A 96 -0.56 -15.91 -16.49
N TYR A 97 -1.01 -16.55 -15.43
CA TYR A 97 -2.43 -16.76 -15.18
C TYR A 97 -3.17 -15.43 -14.92
N PHE A 98 -2.62 -14.57 -14.06
CA PHE A 98 -3.14 -13.22 -13.83
C PHE A 98 -3.27 -12.43 -15.13
N THR A 99 -2.24 -12.45 -15.96
CA THR A 99 -2.23 -11.73 -17.22
C THR A 99 -3.31 -12.23 -18.17
N THR A 100 -3.50 -13.54 -18.23
CA THR A 100 -4.54 -14.17 -19.07
C THR A 100 -5.94 -13.81 -18.56
N LEU A 101 -6.15 -13.84 -17.25
CA LEU A 101 -7.44 -13.55 -16.63
C LEU A 101 -7.90 -12.10 -16.86
N TYR A 102 -6.97 -11.14 -16.82
CA TYR A 102 -7.31 -9.71 -16.81
C TYR A 102 -7.03 -8.96 -18.11
N LYS A 103 -6.32 -9.54 -19.08
CA LYS A 103 -5.90 -8.84 -20.32
C LYS A 103 -7.05 -8.24 -21.13
N GLU A 104 -8.23 -8.84 -21.09
CA GLU A 104 -9.42 -8.39 -21.84
C GLU A 104 -10.34 -7.50 -20.98
N GLY A 105 -10.38 -7.71 -19.66
CA GLY A 105 -11.27 -6.99 -18.74
C GLY A 105 -10.74 -5.67 -18.25
N SER A 106 -9.42 -5.57 -18.03
CA SER A 106 -8.80 -4.38 -17.45
C SER A 106 -8.05 -3.55 -18.47
N PHE A 107 -8.29 -2.23 -18.45
CA PHE A 107 -7.52 -1.29 -19.28
C PHE A 107 -6.03 -1.27 -18.93
N LEU A 108 -5.72 -1.37 -17.64
CA LEU A 108 -4.35 -1.30 -17.12
C LEU A 108 -4.13 -2.38 -16.06
N LEU A 109 -3.08 -3.17 -16.26
CA LEU A 109 -2.51 -4.06 -15.24
C LEU A 109 -1.29 -3.40 -14.63
N GLU A 110 -1.19 -3.40 -13.28
CA GLU A 110 -0.08 -2.79 -12.56
C GLU A 110 0.41 -3.71 -11.44
N PHE A 111 1.73 -3.91 -11.36
CA PHE A 111 2.39 -4.46 -10.17
C PHE A 111 3.19 -3.36 -9.47
N ARG A 112 2.89 -3.13 -8.21
CA ARG A 112 3.59 -2.20 -7.32
C ARG A 112 4.64 -2.97 -6.54
N ASN A 113 5.77 -3.24 -7.20
CA ASN A 113 6.80 -4.08 -6.62
C ASN A 113 7.33 -3.50 -5.28
N LEU A 114 7.20 -4.27 -4.20
CA LEU A 114 7.71 -3.99 -2.86
C LEU A 114 8.96 -4.83 -2.54
N GLU A 115 9.34 -5.73 -3.42
CA GLU A 115 10.52 -6.58 -3.35
C GLU A 115 11.73 -5.93 -4.04
N GLU A 116 12.78 -6.72 -4.23
CA GLU A 116 13.95 -6.31 -4.99
C GLU A 116 13.61 -5.91 -6.43
N PRO A 117 14.25 -4.89 -6.98
CA PRO A 117 13.91 -4.36 -8.30
C PRO A 117 14.03 -5.35 -9.46
N LEU A 118 14.82 -6.41 -9.29
CA LEU A 118 15.07 -7.41 -10.33
C LEU A 118 14.20 -8.66 -10.20
N PHE A 119 13.51 -8.85 -9.08
CA PHE A 119 12.65 -10.02 -8.90
C PHE A 119 11.61 -10.12 -10.01
N GLY A 120 11.55 -11.29 -10.64
CA GLY A 120 10.60 -11.59 -11.71
C GLY A 120 10.81 -10.79 -12.99
N TYR A 121 11.91 -10.02 -13.15
CA TYR A 121 12.16 -9.15 -14.29
C TYR A 121 11.95 -9.84 -15.64
N ARG A 122 12.54 -11.04 -15.82
CA ARG A 122 12.43 -11.84 -17.04
C ARG A 122 10.98 -12.19 -17.34
N TYR A 123 10.24 -12.63 -16.34
CA TYR A 123 8.86 -13.09 -16.48
C TYR A 123 7.90 -11.94 -16.77
N PHE A 124 8.07 -10.78 -16.13
CA PHE A 124 7.35 -9.58 -16.51
C PHE A 124 7.54 -9.22 -17.99
N ARG A 125 8.80 -9.27 -18.47
CA ARG A 125 9.13 -8.98 -19.86
C ARG A 125 8.49 -9.98 -20.82
N GLN A 126 8.57 -11.27 -20.53
CA GLN A 126 7.95 -12.34 -21.33
C GLN A 126 6.42 -12.19 -21.40
N ASN A 127 5.79 -11.75 -20.33
CA ASN A 127 4.35 -11.47 -20.29
C ASN A 127 3.96 -10.09 -20.87
N GLY A 128 4.91 -9.35 -21.46
CA GLY A 128 4.65 -8.09 -22.17
C GLY A 128 4.44 -6.87 -21.26
N TYR A 129 4.96 -6.90 -20.05
CA TYR A 129 4.98 -5.75 -19.17
C TYR A 129 6.17 -4.83 -19.47
N PHE A 130 5.99 -3.53 -19.20
CA PHE A 130 7.07 -2.54 -19.23
C PHE A 130 7.29 -1.96 -17.82
N PRO A 131 8.56 -1.75 -17.41
CA PRO A 131 8.90 -1.21 -16.12
C PRO A 131 8.91 0.31 -16.13
N VAL A 132 8.39 0.92 -15.08
CA VAL A 132 8.59 2.34 -14.78
C VAL A 132 9.40 2.43 -13.49
N ARG A 133 10.53 3.14 -13.53
CA ARG A 133 11.35 3.38 -12.35
C ARG A 133 10.52 4.14 -11.30
N TRP A 134 10.54 3.66 -10.06
CA TRP A 134 9.81 4.22 -8.96
C TRP A 134 10.69 4.30 -7.72
N LEU A 135 10.38 5.20 -6.81
CA LEU A 135 11.08 5.31 -5.54
C LEU A 135 10.15 4.95 -4.38
N ARG A 136 10.72 4.30 -3.38
CA ARG A 136 10.19 4.13 -2.04
C ARG A 136 11.14 4.79 -1.05
N VAL A 137 10.69 5.09 0.15
CA VAL A 137 11.57 5.52 1.22
C VAL A 137 11.38 4.58 2.40
N ARG A 138 12.46 3.94 2.85
CA ARG A 138 12.47 3.02 3.98
C ARG A 138 13.28 3.60 5.12
N ASN A 139 12.66 3.62 6.29
CA ASN A 139 13.30 3.96 7.56
C ASN A 139 13.57 2.66 8.32
N SER A 140 14.78 2.50 8.84
CA SER A 140 15.10 1.50 9.84
C SER A 140 14.70 2.08 11.21
N ILE A 141 13.79 1.41 11.91
CA ILE A 141 13.21 1.92 13.17
C ILE A 141 13.50 1.04 14.39
N HIS A 142 14.29 -0.04 14.24
CA HIS A 142 14.68 -0.94 15.32
C HIS A 142 15.73 -0.35 16.28
N HIS A 143 16.23 0.86 16.02
CA HIS A 143 17.20 1.54 16.87
C HIS A 143 16.54 2.15 18.11
N GLU A 144 17.25 2.23 19.22
CA GLU A 144 16.77 2.82 20.47
C GLU A 144 16.27 4.27 20.30
N GLN A 145 16.90 5.06 19.42
CA GLN A 145 16.51 6.44 19.13
C GLN A 145 15.91 6.56 17.74
N LEU A 146 14.58 6.54 17.67
CA LEU A 146 13.82 6.68 16.41
C LEU A 146 14.19 7.97 15.65
N ASP A 147 14.51 9.03 16.36
CA ASP A 147 14.80 10.33 15.79
C ASP A 147 16.26 10.53 15.36
N LYS A 148 17.15 9.52 15.60
CA LYS A 148 18.58 9.62 15.34
C LYS A 148 18.91 10.14 13.94
N TRP A 149 18.19 9.67 12.93
CA TRP A 149 18.42 10.01 11.52
C TRP A 149 17.51 11.10 10.98
N MET A 150 16.60 11.62 11.81
CA MET A 150 15.71 12.70 11.41
C MET A 150 16.45 14.03 11.26
N SER A 151 16.01 14.85 10.31
CA SER A 151 16.55 16.22 10.17
C SER A 151 16.28 17.04 11.44
N ALA A 152 17.19 17.94 11.79
CA ALA A 152 17.04 18.82 12.95
C ALA A 152 15.75 19.65 12.91
N SER A 153 15.33 20.04 11.69
CA SER A 153 14.06 20.76 11.52
C SER A 153 12.86 19.88 11.85
N ARG A 154 12.92 18.57 11.52
CA ARG A 154 11.85 17.62 11.80
C ARG A 154 11.70 17.38 13.31
N LYS A 155 12.80 17.17 14.01
CA LYS A 155 12.83 17.05 15.48
C LYS A 155 12.18 18.27 16.16
N ARG A 156 12.59 19.48 15.74
CA ARG A 156 11.99 20.73 16.26
C ARG A 156 10.49 20.85 15.97
N GLN A 157 10.03 20.40 14.79
CA GLN A 157 8.62 20.46 14.43
C GLN A 157 7.79 19.51 15.33
N ILE A 158 8.27 18.30 15.59
CA ILE A 158 7.64 17.33 16.49
C ILE A 158 7.53 17.91 17.90
N ALA A 159 8.68 18.31 18.49
CA ALA A 159 8.71 18.88 19.84
C ALA A 159 7.81 20.10 19.97
N ARG A 160 7.81 21.00 18.98
CA ARG A 160 6.98 22.21 19.00
C ARG A 160 5.49 21.91 18.87
N GLY A 161 5.11 20.95 18.01
CA GLY A 161 3.72 20.57 17.84
C GLY A 161 3.12 20.01 19.13
N LEU A 162 3.83 19.11 19.80
CA LEU A 162 3.44 18.55 21.08
C LEU A 162 3.39 19.62 22.19
N LYS A 163 4.43 20.45 22.30
CA LYS A 163 4.47 21.55 23.26
C LYS A 163 3.32 22.55 23.09
N ASN A 164 2.86 22.77 21.87
CA ASN A 164 1.76 23.69 21.56
C ASN A 164 0.36 23.04 21.77
N GLY A 165 0.30 21.85 22.36
CA GLY A 165 -0.94 21.20 22.79
C GLY A 165 -1.62 20.31 21.74
N ALA A 166 -0.91 19.89 20.70
CA ALA A 166 -1.40 18.80 19.85
C ALA A 166 -1.29 17.45 20.60
N SER A 167 -2.34 16.67 20.64
CA SER A 167 -2.36 15.27 21.09
C SER A 167 -2.39 14.31 19.91
N ILE A 168 -1.92 13.09 20.15
CA ILE A 168 -1.91 12.04 19.15
C ILE A 168 -2.51 10.78 19.76
N GLU A 169 -3.37 10.13 19.03
CA GLU A 169 -4.13 8.97 19.50
C GLU A 169 -4.46 8.02 18.34
N ILE A 170 -4.78 6.77 18.69
CA ILE A 170 -5.30 5.80 17.72
C ILE A 170 -6.81 6.03 17.58
N ALA A 171 -7.29 6.21 16.37
CA ALA A 171 -8.72 6.32 16.12
C ALA A 171 -9.39 4.96 16.37
N SER A 172 -10.33 4.92 17.28
CA SER A 172 -11.11 3.73 17.65
C SER A 172 -12.61 3.88 17.35
N SER A 173 -13.11 5.11 17.31
CA SER A 173 -14.52 5.37 17.03
C SER A 173 -14.78 5.59 15.53
N LEU A 174 -15.94 5.15 15.07
CA LEU A 174 -16.38 5.40 13.69
C LEU A 174 -16.49 6.91 13.38
N GLU A 175 -16.81 7.73 14.40
CA GLU A 175 -16.91 9.18 14.28
C GLU A 175 -15.54 9.81 13.98
N ASP A 176 -14.51 9.43 14.73
CA ASP A 176 -13.13 9.90 14.50
C ASP A 176 -12.61 9.49 13.15
N ILE A 177 -12.85 8.24 12.76
CA ILE A 177 -12.46 7.73 11.44
C ILE A 177 -13.17 8.50 10.33
N ARG A 178 -14.47 8.81 10.51
CA ARG A 178 -15.23 9.63 9.54
C ARG A 178 -14.68 11.04 9.46
N ALA A 179 -14.40 11.67 10.60
CA ALA A 179 -13.83 13.02 10.64
C ALA A 179 -12.45 13.06 9.95
N PHE A 180 -11.60 12.07 10.19
CA PHE A 180 -10.32 11.92 9.50
C PHE A 180 -10.48 11.71 8.00
N PHE A 181 -11.38 10.83 7.57
CA PHE A 181 -11.66 10.60 6.15
C PHE A 181 -12.14 11.86 5.43
N MET A 182 -13.04 12.64 6.05
CA MET A 182 -13.51 13.91 5.48
C MET A 182 -12.37 14.93 5.37
N MET A 183 -11.44 14.93 6.32
CA MET A 183 -10.22 15.74 6.23
C MET A 183 -9.34 15.28 5.06
N LEU A 184 -9.08 13.99 4.90
CA LEU A 184 -8.33 13.46 3.75
C LEU A 184 -8.96 13.91 2.43
N LYS A 185 -10.27 13.73 2.30
CA LYS A 185 -11.02 14.12 1.10
C LYS A 185 -10.90 15.61 0.79
N LYS A 186 -10.90 16.48 1.82
CA LYS A 186 -10.77 17.92 1.67
C LYS A 186 -9.35 18.35 1.25
N TYR A 187 -8.32 17.72 1.80
CA TYR A 187 -6.92 18.16 1.62
C TYR A 187 -6.21 17.45 0.46
N TYR A 188 -6.74 16.34 -0.02
CA TYR A 188 -6.24 15.72 -1.23
C TYR A 188 -6.71 16.52 -2.46
N SER A 189 -5.81 16.75 -3.42
CA SER A 189 -6.18 17.42 -4.66
C SER A 189 -7.22 16.61 -5.45
N PRO A 190 -8.05 17.24 -6.30
CA PRO A 190 -9.01 16.51 -7.15
C PRO A 190 -8.38 15.39 -7.98
N LYS A 191 -7.11 15.55 -8.39
CA LYS A 191 -6.36 14.51 -9.10
C LYS A 191 -6.09 13.28 -8.23
N VAL A 192 -5.97 13.46 -6.92
CA VAL A 192 -5.68 12.40 -5.95
C VAL A 192 -6.97 11.82 -5.37
N HIS A 193 -8.06 12.59 -5.29
CA HIS A 193 -9.37 12.12 -4.82
C HIS A 193 -9.82 10.83 -5.51
N ARG A 194 -9.58 10.70 -6.80
CA ARG A 194 -9.95 9.49 -7.57
C ARG A 194 -9.20 8.23 -7.10
N TYR A 195 -8.12 8.39 -6.35
CA TYR A 195 -7.34 7.28 -5.80
C TYR A 195 -7.67 7.00 -4.34
N LEU A 196 -8.41 7.90 -3.67
CA LEU A 196 -8.88 7.67 -2.32
C LEU A 196 -9.95 6.56 -2.35
N PRO A 197 -9.83 5.52 -1.52
CA PRO A 197 -10.87 4.51 -1.36
C PRO A 197 -12.19 5.10 -0.87
N ASP A 198 -13.26 4.32 -0.96
CA ASP A 198 -14.52 4.66 -0.32
C ASP A 198 -14.35 4.66 1.21
N PHE A 199 -15.23 5.38 1.92
CA PHE A 199 -15.23 5.46 3.38
C PHE A 199 -15.31 4.08 4.04
N HIS A 200 -16.00 3.12 3.44
CA HIS A 200 -16.13 1.78 3.98
C HIS A 200 -14.77 1.12 4.27
N LEU A 201 -13.75 1.33 3.40
CA LEU A 201 -12.41 0.81 3.67
C LEU A 201 -11.82 1.36 4.98
N PHE A 202 -12.11 2.60 5.32
CA PHE A 202 -11.62 3.20 6.57
C PHE A 202 -12.48 2.77 7.78
N ALA A 203 -13.76 2.53 7.58
CA ALA A 203 -14.67 2.12 8.65
C ALA A 203 -14.25 0.77 9.27
N PHE A 204 -13.67 -0.14 8.48
CA PHE A 204 -13.17 -1.42 8.98
C PHE A 204 -12.17 -1.29 10.14
N PHE A 205 -11.44 -0.19 10.24
CA PHE A 205 -10.50 0.03 11.35
C PHE A 205 -11.19 0.25 12.70
N SER A 206 -12.52 0.49 12.74
CA SER A 206 -13.32 0.57 13.98
C SER A 206 -14.06 -0.72 14.30
N GLU A 207 -14.02 -1.73 13.44
CA GLU A 207 -14.71 -2.99 13.66
C GLU A 207 -13.92 -3.91 14.58
N GLU A 208 -14.59 -4.56 15.53
CA GLU A 208 -13.97 -5.56 16.42
C GLU A 208 -13.38 -6.74 15.64
N SER A 209 -14.00 -7.08 14.50
CA SER A 209 -13.52 -8.12 13.59
C SER A 209 -12.27 -7.77 12.80
N PHE A 210 -11.85 -6.48 12.81
CA PHE A 210 -10.64 -6.05 12.13
C PHE A 210 -9.41 -6.55 12.90
N PRO A 211 -8.51 -7.34 12.26
CA PRO A 211 -7.35 -7.88 12.96
C PRO A 211 -6.44 -6.77 13.50
N ALA A 212 -6.22 -6.76 14.81
CA ALA A 212 -5.45 -5.71 15.49
C ALA A 212 -4.04 -5.49 14.92
N GLY A 213 -3.43 -6.56 14.39
CA GLY A 213 -2.10 -6.53 13.77
C GLY A 213 -2.09 -6.08 12.31
N MET A 214 -3.25 -5.94 11.64
CA MET A 214 -3.29 -5.63 10.22
C MET A 214 -3.04 -4.15 9.91
N GLY A 215 -3.47 -3.24 10.79
CA GLY A 215 -3.29 -1.81 10.56
C GLY A 215 -3.91 -0.93 11.64
N LYS A 216 -3.57 0.35 11.59
CA LYS A 216 -4.09 1.38 12.50
C LYS A 216 -4.30 2.71 11.78
N ILE A 217 -5.26 3.49 12.28
CA ILE A 217 -5.43 4.90 11.95
C ILE A 217 -4.95 5.73 13.14
N PHE A 218 -3.99 6.61 12.91
CA PHE A 218 -3.49 7.57 13.88
C PHE A 218 -4.08 8.92 13.58
N ILE A 219 -4.58 9.62 14.59
CA ILE A 219 -5.16 10.96 14.48
C ILE A 219 -4.39 11.96 15.34
N VAL A 220 -4.27 13.17 14.85
CA VAL A 220 -3.71 14.30 15.56
C VAL A 220 -4.86 15.23 15.92
N ARG A 221 -5.07 15.45 17.20
CA ARG A 221 -6.13 16.29 17.75
C ARG A 221 -5.55 17.58 18.35
N TYR A 222 -6.28 18.64 18.19
CA TYR A 222 -6.04 19.88 18.92
C TYR A 222 -7.36 20.42 19.45
N LYS A 223 -7.46 20.54 20.78
CA LYS A 223 -8.75 20.70 21.44
C LYS A 223 -9.66 19.54 20.97
N GLU A 224 -10.90 19.80 20.65
CA GLU A 224 -11.85 18.77 20.22
C GLU A 224 -11.77 18.44 18.69
N LYS A 225 -10.80 19.00 17.96
CA LYS A 225 -10.77 18.88 16.49
C LYS A 225 -9.64 18.01 15.99
N ILE A 226 -9.95 17.07 15.12
CA ILE A 226 -8.96 16.31 14.35
C ILE A 226 -8.36 17.23 13.29
N ILE A 227 -7.04 17.43 13.35
CA ILE A 227 -6.27 18.33 12.49
C ILE A 227 -5.25 17.62 11.61
N GLY A 228 -5.03 16.33 11.84
CA GLY A 228 -4.14 15.47 11.06
C GLY A 228 -4.39 14.00 11.32
N GLY A 229 -3.76 13.15 10.54
CA GLY A 229 -3.77 11.72 10.77
C GLY A 229 -3.08 10.93 9.66
N SER A 230 -2.90 9.64 9.90
CA SER A 230 -2.28 8.69 8.99
C SER A 230 -2.92 7.31 9.10
N VAL A 231 -2.79 6.52 8.04
CA VAL A 231 -3.20 5.12 8.00
C VAL A 231 -2.00 4.27 7.68
N CYS A 232 -1.73 3.28 8.51
CA CYS A 232 -0.68 2.30 8.31
C CYS A 232 -1.26 0.90 8.22
N LEU A 233 -0.67 0.08 7.35
CA LEU A 233 -0.80 -1.37 7.35
C LEU A 233 0.50 -1.98 7.86
N PHE A 234 0.39 -3.12 8.51
CA PHE A 234 1.52 -3.83 9.10
C PHE A 234 1.66 -5.20 8.43
N SER A 235 2.86 -5.55 8.05
CA SER A 235 3.16 -6.82 7.38
C SER A 235 4.57 -7.27 7.73
N ASP A 236 4.70 -8.49 8.17
CA ASP A 236 5.97 -9.07 8.59
C ASP A 236 6.69 -8.15 9.59
N ASP A 237 7.85 -7.62 9.22
CA ASP A 237 8.67 -6.72 10.03
C ASP A 237 8.52 -5.23 9.66
N THR A 238 7.58 -4.90 8.78
CA THR A 238 7.49 -3.58 8.15
C THR A 238 6.10 -2.95 8.33
N ALA A 239 6.09 -1.68 8.75
CA ALA A 239 4.90 -0.83 8.75
C ALA A 239 4.87 0.01 7.46
N TYR A 240 3.75 0.01 6.75
CA TYR A 240 3.54 0.70 5.48
C TYR A 240 2.61 1.88 5.64
N LEU A 241 3.08 3.11 5.36
CA LEU A 241 2.22 4.29 5.34
C LEU A 241 1.38 4.30 4.06
N MET A 242 0.07 4.16 4.21
CA MET A 242 -0.88 4.15 3.10
C MET A 242 -1.43 5.54 2.79
N PHE A 243 -1.85 6.26 3.82
CA PHE A 243 -2.42 7.61 3.70
C PHE A 243 -1.92 8.50 4.82
N SER A 244 -1.74 9.78 4.54
CA SER A 244 -1.51 10.79 5.57
C SER A 244 -1.97 12.16 5.11
N ALA A 245 -2.51 12.95 6.02
CA ALA A 245 -2.85 14.35 5.79
C ALA A 245 -2.75 15.18 7.07
N GLY A 246 -2.70 16.50 6.90
CA GLY A 246 -2.73 17.43 8.02
C GLY A 246 -3.07 18.84 7.59
N MET A 247 -3.83 19.53 8.41
CA MET A 247 -4.30 20.90 8.20
C MET A 247 -3.19 21.95 8.40
N ARG A 248 -2.07 21.79 7.67
CA ARG A 248 -0.87 22.64 7.84
C ARG A 248 -1.14 24.14 7.71
N LYS A 249 -2.02 24.54 6.79
CA LYS A 249 -2.32 25.97 6.55
C LYS A 249 -3.08 26.59 7.74
N SER A 250 -4.00 25.84 8.34
CA SER A 250 -4.82 26.30 9.46
C SER A 250 -4.10 26.18 10.81
N TYR A 251 -3.17 25.22 10.92
CA TYR A 251 -2.44 24.93 12.15
C TYR A 251 -0.92 24.83 11.89
N PRO A 252 -0.27 25.93 11.45
CA PRO A 252 1.12 25.89 10.99
C PRO A 252 2.13 25.56 12.12
N LEU A 253 1.83 25.93 13.36
CA LEU A 253 2.71 25.72 14.52
C LEU A 253 2.47 24.37 15.23
N LEU A 254 1.44 23.63 14.83
CA LEU A 254 1.12 22.31 15.37
C LEU A 254 1.66 21.17 14.51
N TYR A 255 2.07 21.45 13.27
CA TYR A 255 2.67 20.48 12.34
C TYR A 255 1.90 19.15 12.20
N PRO A 256 0.56 19.16 12.02
CA PRO A 256 -0.26 17.95 12.19
C PRO A 256 0.12 16.80 11.26
N GLY A 257 0.49 17.05 10.01
CA GLY A 257 0.95 16.00 9.11
C GLY A 257 2.32 15.40 9.49
N VAL A 258 3.12 16.14 10.26
CA VAL A 258 4.39 15.63 10.80
C VAL A 258 4.12 14.72 11.98
N LEU A 259 3.26 15.15 12.90
CA LEU A 259 2.91 14.38 14.08
C LEU A 259 2.21 13.06 13.72
N ALA A 260 1.33 13.10 12.71
CA ALA A 260 0.64 11.90 12.23
C ALA A 260 1.60 10.81 11.73
N VAL A 261 2.66 11.20 11.03
CA VAL A 261 3.69 10.24 10.56
C VAL A 261 4.61 9.82 11.71
N TRP A 262 4.95 10.77 12.58
CA TRP A 262 5.79 10.48 13.75
C TRP A 262 5.17 9.41 14.63
N GLU A 263 3.89 9.55 14.96
CA GLU A 263 3.18 8.57 15.80
C GLU A 263 3.14 7.18 15.16
N ALA A 264 2.82 7.11 13.88
CA ALA A 264 2.82 5.84 13.17
C ALA A 264 4.19 5.14 13.22
N MET A 265 5.28 5.90 13.14
CA MET A 265 6.64 5.37 13.27
C MET A 265 6.96 4.95 14.72
N THR A 266 6.49 5.73 15.71
CA THR A 266 6.66 5.44 17.14
C THR A 266 5.93 4.16 17.49
N TYR A 267 4.67 4.05 17.12
CA TYR A 267 3.85 2.86 17.32
C TYR A 267 4.48 1.62 16.69
N ALA A 268 4.92 1.73 15.43
CA ALA A 268 5.54 0.61 14.72
C ALA A 268 6.80 0.11 15.46
N ARG A 269 7.66 1.01 15.93
CA ARG A 269 8.84 0.65 16.72
C ARG A 269 8.48 -0.03 18.04
N GLU A 270 7.53 0.53 18.78
CA GLU A 270 7.08 0.01 20.09
C GLU A 270 6.44 -1.38 19.98
N HIS A 271 5.90 -1.71 18.81
CA HIS A 271 5.33 -3.03 18.52
C HIS A 271 6.28 -3.98 17.77
N GLY A 272 7.58 -3.66 17.75
CA GLY A 272 8.63 -4.57 17.27
C GLY A 272 8.85 -4.59 15.76
N TYR A 273 8.26 -3.68 15.00
CA TYR A 273 8.54 -3.56 13.56
C TYR A 273 9.95 -2.99 13.35
N SER A 274 10.68 -3.59 12.43
CA SER A 274 12.07 -3.18 12.11
C SER A 274 12.13 -2.04 11.12
N HIS A 275 11.09 -1.91 10.27
CA HIS A 275 11.07 -0.96 9.17
C HIS A 275 9.77 -0.17 9.11
N PHE A 276 9.88 1.07 8.61
CA PHE A 276 8.75 1.91 8.25
C PHE A 276 8.90 2.36 6.79
N GLU A 277 7.92 2.08 5.94
CA GLU A 277 7.99 2.36 4.51
C GLU A 277 6.96 3.37 4.02
N PHE A 278 7.46 4.29 3.19
CA PHE A 278 6.67 5.16 2.34
C PHE A 278 6.72 4.61 0.91
N ILE A 279 5.67 3.91 0.49
CA ILE A 279 5.62 3.22 -0.81
C ILE A 279 5.46 4.17 -2.01
N GLU A 280 5.10 5.44 -1.76
CA GLU A 280 4.82 6.46 -2.77
C GLU A 280 5.81 7.61 -2.70
N ALA A 281 7.06 7.39 -3.14
CA ALA A 281 8.06 8.46 -3.27
C ALA A 281 8.21 9.02 -4.69
N GLY A 282 7.40 8.55 -5.64
CA GLY A 282 7.29 9.06 -7.01
C GLY A 282 8.43 8.65 -7.94
N LEU A 283 8.50 9.32 -9.09
CA LEU A 283 9.53 9.06 -10.13
C LEU A 283 10.88 9.66 -9.72
N PRO A 284 12.02 8.96 -9.96
CA PRO A 284 13.33 9.43 -9.51
C PRO A 284 13.75 10.77 -10.12
N PHE A 285 13.40 11.01 -11.36
CA PHE A 285 13.80 12.21 -12.11
C PHE A 285 12.79 13.36 -12.05
N LYS A 286 11.68 13.19 -11.32
CA LYS A 286 10.68 14.25 -11.17
C LYS A 286 10.73 14.84 -9.77
N LYS A 287 10.76 16.18 -9.67
CA LYS A 287 10.62 16.86 -8.38
C LYS A 287 9.27 16.51 -7.75
N PHE A 288 9.30 16.06 -6.51
CA PHE A 288 8.12 15.61 -5.79
C PHE A 288 8.18 16.06 -4.33
N SER A 289 7.43 17.09 -4.00
CA SER A 289 7.46 17.74 -2.67
C SER A 289 7.13 16.79 -1.50
N TYR A 290 6.31 15.77 -1.75
CA TYR A 290 6.02 14.75 -0.76
C TYR A 290 7.27 13.90 -0.45
N ARG A 291 8.11 13.60 -1.45
CA ARG A 291 9.39 12.91 -1.22
C ARG A 291 10.33 13.73 -0.32
N ASP A 292 10.42 15.04 -0.54
CA ASP A 292 11.21 15.93 0.32
C ASP A 292 10.66 15.96 1.76
N PHE A 293 9.33 15.84 1.90
CA PHE A 293 8.68 15.78 3.21
C PHE A 293 9.03 14.47 3.94
N ILE A 294 8.94 13.31 3.27
CA ILE A 294 9.18 12.01 3.91
C ILE A 294 10.66 11.75 4.20
N LEU A 295 11.58 12.22 3.35
CA LEU A 295 13.03 12.07 3.57
C LEU A 295 13.52 12.77 4.85
N ARG A 296 12.84 13.80 5.31
CA ARG A 296 13.19 14.47 6.57
C ARG A 296 12.97 13.62 7.82
N PHE A 297 12.27 12.48 7.70
CA PHE A 297 12.16 11.49 8.76
C PHE A 297 13.38 10.54 8.82
N GLY A 298 14.38 10.71 7.96
CA GLY A 298 15.67 10.00 8.04
C GLY A 298 15.75 8.72 7.22
N GLY A 299 14.74 8.43 6.40
CA GLY A 299 14.73 7.24 5.56
C GLY A 299 15.67 7.31 4.35
N LYS A 300 16.00 6.15 3.82
CA LYS A 300 16.79 6.00 2.58
C LYS A 300 15.86 5.78 1.40
N GLN A 301 16.21 6.40 0.26
CA GLN A 301 15.51 6.13 -1.00
C GLN A 301 15.93 4.76 -1.53
N LEU A 302 14.94 3.93 -1.82
CA LEU A 302 15.10 2.65 -2.49
C LEU A 302 14.55 2.75 -3.91
N SER A 303 15.36 2.34 -4.88
CA SER A 303 14.89 2.21 -6.26
C SER A 303 14.06 0.94 -6.38
N THR A 304 12.88 1.06 -6.97
CA THR A 304 12.03 -0.07 -7.31
C THR A 304 11.48 0.09 -8.72
N ARG A 305 10.66 -0.83 -9.16
CA ARG A 305 9.94 -0.76 -10.42
C ARG A 305 8.46 -0.98 -10.19
N ARG A 306 7.65 -0.23 -10.93
CA ARG A 306 6.26 -0.58 -11.17
C ARG A 306 6.16 -1.17 -12.55
N TRP A 307 5.49 -2.29 -12.65
CA TRP A 307 5.31 -2.96 -13.91
C TRP A 307 3.91 -2.70 -14.42
N PHE A 308 3.83 -2.32 -15.70
CA PHE A 308 2.57 -1.98 -16.34
C PHE A 308 2.36 -2.78 -17.60
N LYS A 309 1.10 -3.14 -17.87
CA LYS A 309 0.66 -3.67 -19.16
C LYS A 309 -0.67 -3.03 -19.50
N VAL A 310 -0.77 -2.45 -20.70
CA VAL A 310 -1.97 -1.82 -21.21
C VAL A 310 -2.72 -2.80 -22.13
N ARG A 311 -4.04 -2.79 -22.08
CA ARG A 311 -4.92 -3.67 -22.87
C ARG A 311 -4.66 -3.57 -24.38
N TRP A 312 -4.52 -2.35 -24.90
CA TRP A 312 -4.32 -2.14 -26.33
C TRP A 312 -2.90 -2.51 -26.75
N ASN A 313 -2.77 -3.55 -27.56
CA ASN A 313 -1.47 -4.10 -27.98
C ASN A 313 -0.56 -3.07 -28.67
N TRP A 314 -1.13 -2.21 -29.52
CA TRP A 314 -0.35 -1.17 -30.22
C TRP A 314 0.24 -0.16 -29.22
N LEU A 315 -0.57 0.32 -28.26
CA LEU A 315 -0.14 1.24 -27.23
C LEU A 315 0.87 0.58 -26.29
N ASN A 316 0.61 -0.65 -25.90
CA ASN A 316 1.53 -1.41 -25.03
C ASN A 316 2.90 -1.59 -25.71
N ARG A 317 2.95 -1.92 -27.00
CA ARG A 317 4.20 -2.01 -27.77
C ARG A 317 4.94 -0.67 -27.84
N LEU A 318 4.21 0.43 -28.03
CA LEU A 318 4.80 1.77 -28.01
C LEU A 318 5.42 2.10 -26.65
N LEU A 319 4.69 1.85 -25.55
CA LEU A 319 5.18 2.08 -24.19
C LEU A 319 6.38 1.19 -23.83
N ILE A 320 6.40 -0.07 -24.29
CA ILE A 320 7.57 -0.94 -24.16
C ILE A 320 8.81 -0.29 -24.79
N ARG A 321 8.69 0.30 -25.99
CA ARG A 321 9.82 0.96 -26.67
C ARG A 321 10.31 2.21 -25.95
N ILE A 322 9.43 2.91 -25.23
CA ILE A 322 9.77 4.15 -24.50
C ILE A 322 10.45 3.84 -23.16
N TYR A 323 10.01 2.79 -22.46
CA TYR A 323 10.40 2.53 -21.07
C TYR A 323 11.45 1.41 -20.93
N VAL A 324 11.81 0.77 -21.98
CA VAL A 324 12.78 -0.32 -22.03
C VAL A 324 13.91 -0.01 -22.98
#